data_9473f7bb14b5ab809593888be656159d
#
_entry.id   9473f7bb14b5ab809593888be656159d
#
_cell.length_a   1.000
_cell.length_b   1.000
_cell.length_c   1.000
_cell.angle_alpha   90.00
_cell.angle_beta   90.00
_cell.angle_gamma   90.00
#
_symmetry.space_group_name_H-M   'P 1'
#
loop_
_entity.id
_entity.type
_entity.pdbx_description
1 polymer ?
#
loop_
_entity_poly.entity_id
_entity_poly.type
_entity_poly.pdbx_seq_one_letter_code
_entity_poly.pdbx_strand_id
1 'polypeptide(L)'
;MILAAPLQGFTTAVFRRAHWETIGGVTEYFAPFMRFEQGGLRKKDRYDTDPVRQGDAPVVPQILVQHYEEGKILVEYLRETGFRRIDFNFCCPFVKVVRAGYGAAMADTPERMRQVLRLTREYPDIRFSAKLRLESVQHAVLLRDHPLVFLTLHPRGMMQGYDGVPDRAAYEKLAGQSACPVIYNGDITAPEPALQNVMIGRGLLADPALPLKWTGQTVPATLYRQFLDRLAELAMAENGGLDYLKTCWEYFLPAFPKRCRKKILKSRTAEEYRAAVEAGFGEWQTVGDGADA
;
A
#
# COMPACT_ATOMS: atom_id res chain seq x y z
N MET A 1 -8.80 -7.59 -10.13
CA MET A 1 -8.35 -6.25 -9.68
C MET A 1 -7.10 -6.42 -8.85
N ILE A 2 -6.05 -5.66 -9.15
CA ILE A 2 -4.77 -5.71 -8.43
C ILE A 2 -4.52 -4.34 -7.81
N LEU A 3 -4.44 -4.26 -6.49
CA LEU A 3 -4.28 -3.03 -5.73
C LEU A 3 -2.90 -3.00 -5.06
N ALA A 4 -2.27 -1.82 -4.99
CA ALA A 4 -1.05 -1.61 -4.22
C ALA A 4 -1.38 -1.16 -2.79
N ALA A 5 -0.94 -1.93 -1.79
CA ALA A 5 -1.20 -1.64 -0.39
C ALA A 5 -0.45 -0.39 0.12
N PRO A 6 -1.04 0.36 1.05
CA PRO A 6 -0.35 1.48 1.71
C PRO A 6 0.66 0.94 2.73
N LEU A 7 1.95 1.14 2.49
CA LEU A 7 3.02 0.80 3.41
C LEU A 7 3.75 2.07 3.85
N GLN A 8 3.57 2.44 5.13
CA GLN A 8 4.12 3.68 5.70
C GLN A 8 5.65 3.71 5.56
N GLY A 9 6.17 4.75 4.90
CA GLY A 9 7.61 4.94 4.65
C GLY A 9 8.13 4.25 3.39
N PHE A 10 7.36 3.37 2.74
CA PHE A 10 7.77 2.63 1.54
C PHE A 10 7.00 3.04 0.29
N THR A 11 5.67 2.89 0.30
CA THR A 11 4.83 3.21 -0.86
C THR A 11 4.42 4.69 -0.89
N THR A 12 5.42 5.58 -0.80
CA THR A 12 5.27 7.04 -0.87
C THR A 12 4.82 7.50 -2.27
N ALA A 13 4.52 8.79 -2.43
CA ALA A 13 4.23 9.38 -3.75
C ALA A 13 5.31 9.08 -4.79
N VAL A 14 6.58 9.14 -4.37
CA VAL A 14 7.74 8.82 -5.22
C VAL A 14 7.70 7.39 -5.73
N PHE A 15 7.43 6.41 -4.84
CA PHE A 15 7.29 5.00 -5.23
C PHE A 15 6.13 4.79 -6.20
N ARG A 16 4.94 5.29 -5.83
CA ARG A 16 3.73 5.09 -6.62
C ARG A 16 3.88 5.65 -8.03
N ARG A 17 4.44 6.86 -8.14
CA ARG A 17 4.73 7.50 -9.42
C ARG A 17 5.76 6.73 -10.23
N ALA A 18 6.91 6.37 -9.65
CA ALA A 18 7.94 5.61 -10.34
C ALA A 18 7.40 4.27 -10.86
N HIS A 19 6.64 3.55 -10.02
CA HIS A 19 6.07 2.26 -10.38
C HIS A 19 5.03 2.40 -11.51
N TRP A 20 4.16 3.40 -11.43
CA TRP A 20 3.16 3.68 -12.47
C TRP A 20 3.78 4.02 -13.81
N GLU A 21 4.77 4.91 -13.80
CA GLU A 21 5.43 5.40 -15.02
C GLU A 21 6.31 4.33 -15.72
N THR A 22 6.68 3.25 -15.02
CA THR A 22 7.60 2.24 -15.55
C THR A 22 6.96 0.85 -15.68
N ILE A 23 6.49 0.29 -14.60
CA ILE A 23 5.96 -1.08 -14.55
C ILE A 23 4.45 -1.11 -14.75
N GLY A 24 3.71 -0.38 -13.92
CA GLY A 24 2.24 -0.38 -13.96
C GLY A 24 1.62 -1.70 -13.51
N GLY A 25 0.52 -2.10 -14.18
CA GLY A 25 -0.20 -3.34 -13.88
C GLY A 25 -1.06 -3.30 -12.61
N VAL A 26 -1.05 -2.19 -11.87
CA VAL A 26 -1.85 -1.94 -10.67
C VAL A 26 -3.09 -1.12 -11.05
N THR A 27 -4.25 -1.52 -10.54
CA THR A 27 -5.52 -0.81 -10.78
C THR A 27 -5.60 0.50 -9.99
N GLU A 28 -5.24 0.46 -8.70
CA GLU A 28 -5.21 1.62 -7.80
C GLU A 28 -4.08 1.47 -6.78
N TYR A 29 -3.42 2.59 -6.47
CA TYR A 29 -2.38 2.70 -5.43
C TYR A 29 -2.97 3.34 -4.18
N PHE A 30 -2.87 2.67 -3.03
CA PHE A 30 -3.32 3.24 -1.77
C PHE A 30 -2.19 4.03 -1.11
N ALA A 31 -2.44 5.31 -0.84
CA ALA A 31 -1.49 6.14 -0.11
C ALA A 31 -1.46 5.74 1.37
N PRO A 32 -0.29 5.76 2.03
CA PRO A 32 -0.21 5.64 3.48
C PRO A 32 -1.18 6.61 4.18
N PHE A 33 -1.78 6.16 5.26
CA PHE A 33 -2.89 6.87 5.87
C PHE A 33 -2.55 8.28 6.33
N MET A 34 -3.47 9.19 6.04
CA MET A 34 -3.55 10.51 6.66
C MET A 34 -4.25 10.44 8.01
N ARG A 35 -3.85 11.29 8.93
CA ARG A 35 -4.56 11.46 10.20
C ARG A 35 -4.52 12.90 10.67
N PHE A 36 -5.50 13.26 11.47
CA PHE A 36 -5.53 14.50 12.21
C PHE A 36 -4.61 14.42 13.44
N GLU A 37 -3.77 15.41 13.67
CA GLU A 37 -2.83 15.43 14.80
C GLU A 37 -2.61 16.86 15.27
N GLN A 38 -2.67 17.09 16.57
CA GLN A 38 -2.41 18.42 17.19
C GLN A 38 -3.19 19.57 16.54
N GLY A 39 -4.45 19.33 16.20
CA GLY A 39 -5.34 20.35 15.60
C GLY A 39 -5.12 20.60 14.10
N GLY A 40 -4.38 19.75 13.38
CA GLY A 40 -4.15 19.94 11.95
C GLY A 40 -3.78 18.66 11.18
N LEU A 41 -3.64 18.81 9.87
CA LEU A 41 -3.14 17.77 8.98
C LEU A 41 -1.61 17.77 8.99
N ARG A 42 -1.00 16.60 9.14
CA ARG A 42 0.46 16.49 9.11
C ARG A 42 1.03 16.91 7.75
N LYS A 43 2.12 17.67 7.76
CA LYS A 43 2.80 18.11 6.52
C LYS A 43 3.14 16.93 5.60
N LYS A 44 3.65 15.82 6.17
CA LYS A 44 4.03 14.64 5.40
C LYS A 44 2.84 13.97 4.71
N ASP A 45 1.65 13.99 5.32
CA ASP A 45 0.46 13.37 4.73
C ASP A 45 -0.05 14.21 3.56
N ARG A 46 -0.08 15.55 3.71
CA ARG A 46 -0.39 16.48 2.62
C ARG A 46 0.59 16.34 1.47
N TYR A 47 1.88 16.22 1.80
CA TYR A 47 2.93 16.01 0.81
C TYR A 47 2.75 14.70 0.04
N ASP A 48 2.43 13.62 0.74
CA ASP A 48 2.29 12.28 0.16
C ASP A 48 0.97 12.10 -0.62
N THR A 49 -0.01 12.99 -0.43
CA THR A 49 -1.29 13.01 -1.18
C THR A 49 -1.39 14.21 -2.14
N ASP A 50 -0.33 14.98 -2.34
CA ASP A 50 -0.31 16.07 -3.31
C ASP A 50 -0.49 15.51 -4.74
N PRO A 51 -1.55 15.90 -5.49
CA PRO A 51 -1.80 15.42 -6.84
C PRO A 51 -0.63 15.61 -7.81
N VAL A 52 0.09 16.73 -7.71
CA VAL A 52 1.24 17.02 -8.59
C VAL A 52 2.35 15.97 -8.42
N ARG A 53 2.53 15.45 -7.21
CA ARG A 53 3.55 14.43 -6.90
C ARG A 53 3.19 13.05 -7.39
N GLN A 54 1.88 12.75 -7.47
CA GLN A 54 1.41 11.45 -7.95
C GLN A 54 1.62 11.28 -9.46
N GLY A 55 1.72 12.37 -10.21
CA GLY A 55 1.58 12.30 -11.68
C GLY A 55 0.20 11.72 -12.03
N ASP A 56 0.17 10.84 -13.03
CA ASP A 56 -1.06 10.21 -13.52
C ASP A 56 -1.40 8.89 -12.76
N ALA A 57 -0.67 8.55 -11.70
CA ALA A 57 -0.92 7.34 -10.94
C ALA A 57 -2.33 7.38 -10.29
N PRO A 58 -3.14 6.32 -10.43
CA PRO A 58 -4.49 6.27 -9.84
C PRO A 58 -4.40 6.04 -8.33
N VAL A 59 -4.32 7.13 -7.56
CA VAL A 59 -4.09 7.09 -6.12
C VAL A 59 -5.38 7.22 -5.34
N VAL A 60 -5.54 6.35 -4.34
CA VAL A 60 -6.60 6.39 -3.33
C VAL A 60 -5.97 6.79 -2.00
N PRO A 61 -6.24 8.01 -1.49
CA PRO A 61 -5.83 8.39 -0.14
C PRO A 61 -6.54 7.52 0.90
N GLN A 62 -5.78 7.07 1.90
CA GLN A 62 -6.33 6.37 3.05
C GLN A 62 -6.40 7.30 4.25
N ILE A 63 -7.50 7.26 5.02
CA ILE A 63 -7.68 8.06 6.23
C ILE A 63 -7.75 7.16 7.47
N LEU A 64 -7.06 7.59 8.53
CA LEU A 64 -7.05 6.92 9.83
C LEU A 64 -7.82 7.80 10.82
N VAL A 65 -9.02 7.37 11.17
CA VAL A 65 -9.97 8.15 11.97
C VAL A 65 -10.65 7.28 13.02
N GLN A 66 -11.08 7.89 14.13
CA GLN A 66 -11.91 7.25 15.15
C GLN A 66 -13.17 8.05 15.47
N HIS A 67 -13.24 9.31 15.06
CA HIS A 67 -14.38 10.19 15.29
C HIS A 67 -14.89 10.76 13.97
N TYR A 68 -16.19 10.98 13.92
CA TYR A 68 -16.86 11.53 12.74
C TYR A 68 -16.29 12.89 12.31
N GLU A 69 -16.04 13.81 13.25
CA GLU A 69 -15.52 15.16 12.94
C GLU A 69 -14.11 15.12 12.32
N GLU A 70 -13.24 14.25 12.82
CA GLU A 70 -11.92 14.05 12.20
C GLU A 70 -12.05 13.54 10.76
N GLY A 71 -12.95 12.58 10.57
CA GLY A 71 -13.23 12.01 9.26
C GLY A 71 -13.77 13.05 8.29
N LYS A 72 -14.69 13.90 8.74
CA LYS A 72 -15.28 14.98 7.96
C LYS A 72 -14.20 15.96 7.47
N ILE A 73 -13.33 16.43 8.35
CA ILE A 73 -12.22 17.35 8.00
C ILE A 73 -11.32 16.71 6.93
N LEU A 74 -10.96 15.44 7.09
CA LEU A 74 -10.08 14.74 6.14
C LEU A 74 -10.77 14.53 4.78
N VAL A 75 -12.05 14.17 4.78
CA VAL A 75 -12.85 13.98 3.55
C VAL A 75 -12.99 15.29 2.80
N GLU A 76 -13.32 16.39 3.48
CA GLU A 76 -13.43 17.72 2.87
C GLU A 76 -12.13 18.18 2.26
N TYR A 77 -11.00 18.06 3.00
CA TYR A 77 -9.68 18.35 2.48
C TYR A 77 -9.35 17.56 1.21
N LEU A 78 -9.57 16.24 1.22
CA LEU A 78 -9.29 15.38 0.07
C LEU A 78 -10.21 15.68 -1.12
N ARG A 79 -11.47 16.00 -0.85
CA ARG A 79 -12.46 16.39 -1.86
C ARG A 79 -12.06 17.71 -2.55
N GLU A 80 -11.61 18.70 -1.79
CA GLU A 80 -11.12 19.99 -2.27
C GLU A 80 -9.83 19.84 -3.09
N THR A 81 -8.96 18.89 -2.72
CA THR A 81 -7.76 18.56 -3.50
C THR A 81 -8.02 17.69 -4.73
N GLY A 82 -9.28 17.38 -5.03
CA GLY A 82 -9.68 16.70 -6.27
C GLY A 82 -9.90 15.20 -6.15
N PHE A 83 -9.66 14.59 -5.01
CA PHE A 83 -9.90 13.14 -4.83
C PHE A 83 -11.41 12.83 -4.82
N ARG A 84 -11.76 11.70 -5.48
CA ARG A 84 -13.13 11.14 -5.52
C ARG A 84 -13.17 9.68 -5.08
N ARG A 85 -12.05 9.20 -4.57
CA ARG A 85 -11.87 7.89 -3.94
C ARG A 85 -11.17 8.10 -2.61
N ILE A 86 -11.70 7.50 -1.53
CA ILE A 86 -11.12 7.56 -0.18
C ILE A 86 -11.26 6.18 0.46
N ASP A 87 -10.25 5.74 1.21
CA ASP A 87 -10.25 4.48 1.92
C ASP A 87 -10.17 4.69 3.45
N PHE A 88 -11.01 4.00 4.21
CA PHE A 88 -10.93 4.00 5.67
C PHE A 88 -9.92 2.97 6.16
N ASN A 89 -9.02 3.36 7.05
CA ASN A 89 -8.12 2.44 7.72
C ASN A 89 -8.69 1.95 9.05
N PHE A 90 -9.31 0.77 9.04
CA PHE A 90 -9.70 0.01 10.23
C PHE A 90 -8.80 -1.23 10.41
N CYS A 91 -7.54 -1.14 9.96
CA CYS A 91 -6.63 -2.28 9.86
C CYS A 91 -5.30 -2.09 10.62
N CYS A 92 -4.81 -0.86 10.79
CA CYS A 92 -3.48 -0.62 11.32
C CYS A 92 -3.33 -1.20 12.74
N PRO A 93 -2.42 -2.20 12.96
CA PRO A 93 -2.23 -2.82 14.27
C PRO A 93 -1.10 -2.17 15.09
N PHE A 94 -0.54 -1.08 14.60
CA PHE A 94 0.61 -0.45 15.26
C PHE A 94 0.24 -0.04 16.69
N VAL A 95 1.02 -0.45 17.68
CA VAL A 95 0.70 -0.34 19.11
C VAL A 95 0.26 1.07 19.51
N LYS A 96 0.96 2.12 19.06
CA LYS A 96 0.58 3.51 19.36
C LYS A 96 -0.76 3.91 18.74
N VAL A 97 -1.09 3.39 17.56
CA VAL A 97 -2.35 3.63 16.84
C VAL A 97 -3.50 2.95 17.59
N VAL A 98 -3.32 1.67 17.91
CA VAL A 98 -4.33 0.86 18.62
C VAL A 98 -4.59 1.40 20.03
N ARG A 99 -3.55 1.73 20.81
CA ARG A 99 -3.71 2.33 22.16
C ARG A 99 -4.45 3.68 22.13
N ALA A 100 -4.37 4.40 21.02
CA ALA A 100 -5.12 5.63 20.84
C ALA A 100 -6.54 5.43 20.27
N GLY A 101 -6.99 4.17 20.08
CA GLY A 101 -8.34 3.83 19.62
C GLY A 101 -8.54 3.89 18.09
N TYR A 102 -7.46 3.95 17.31
CA TYR A 102 -7.52 4.01 15.84
C TYR A 102 -7.22 2.65 15.18
N GLY A 103 -7.45 2.58 13.89
CA GLY A 103 -7.09 1.44 13.06
C GLY A 103 -7.80 0.16 13.47
N ALA A 104 -7.05 -0.91 13.80
CA ALA A 104 -7.63 -2.19 14.19
C ALA A 104 -8.50 -2.10 15.47
N ALA A 105 -8.22 -1.15 16.38
CA ALA A 105 -9.01 -0.95 17.59
C ALA A 105 -10.44 -0.45 17.31
N MET A 106 -10.75 0.03 16.11
CA MET A 106 -12.11 0.40 15.73
C MET A 106 -13.07 -0.80 15.75
N ALA A 107 -12.55 -2.03 15.64
CA ALA A 107 -13.36 -3.24 15.80
C ALA A 107 -13.93 -3.40 17.22
N ASP A 108 -13.28 -2.85 18.24
CA ASP A 108 -13.76 -2.87 19.63
C ASP A 108 -14.81 -1.79 19.93
N THR A 109 -15.03 -0.88 18.98
CA THR A 109 -15.94 0.25 19.13
C THR A 109 -16.86 0.39 17.90
N PRO A 110 -17.79 -0.58 17.65
CA PRO A 110 -18.63 -0.61 16.46
C PRO A 110 -19.50 0.64 16.32
N GLU A 111 -19.88 1.28 17.41
CA GLU A 111 -20.63 2.51 17.37
C GLU A 111 -19.85 3.69 16.77
N ARG A 112 -18.56 3.82 17.13
CA ARG A 112 -17.69 4.83 16.50
C ARG A 112 -17.48 4.51 15.02
N MET A 113 -17.27 3.23 14.68
CA MET A 113 -17.17 2.81 13.28
C MET A 113 -18.42 3.21 12.49
N ARG A 114 -19.63 2.98 13.05
CA ARG A 114 -20.89 3.38 12.44
C ARG A 114 -20.98 4.89 12.23
N GLN A 115 -20.59 5.69 13.23
CA GLN A 115 -20.58 7.15 13.12
C GLN A 115 -19.65 7.64 12.01
N VAL A 116 -18.42 7.09 11.92
CA VAL A 116 -17.47 7.42 10.86
C VAL A 116 -18.01 7.02 9.48
N LEU A 117 -18.63 5.85 9.36
CA LEU A 117 -19.18 5.36 8.10
C LEU A 117 -20.39 6.18 7.60
N ARG A 118 -21.03 7.02 8.41
CA ARG A 118 -22.04 7.99 7.94
C ARG A 118 -21.51 8.89 6.83
N LEU A 119 -20.24 9.22 6.84
CA LEU A 119 -19.57 10.01 5.79
C LEU A 119 -19.81 9.43 4.40
N THR A 120 -19.97 8.11 4.27
CA THR A 120 -20.22 7.45 2.97
C THR A 120 -21.55 7.87 2.34
N ARG A 121 -22.53 8.27 3.15
CA ARG A 121 -23.83 8.73 2.70
C ARG A 121 -23.91 10.24 2.56
N GLU A 122 -23.11 10.96 3.34
CA GLU A 122 -23.08 12.43 3.35
C GLU A 122 -22.29 13.01 2.18
N TYR A 123 -21.34 12.24 1.63
CA TYR A 123 -20.51 12.62 0.48
C TYR A 123 -20.75 11.66 -0.71
N PRO A 124 -21.92 11.73 -1.39
CA PRO A 124 -22.27 10.80 -2.47
C PRO A 124 -21.42 10.95 -3.74
N ASP A 125 -20.69 12.05 -3.88
CA ASP A 125 -19.70 12.28 -4.95
C ASP A 125 -18.34 11.62 -4.68
N ILE A 126 -18.16 11.02 -3.49
CA ILE A 126 -16.95 10.27 -3.12
C ILE A 126 -17.27 8.78 -3.01
N ARG A 127 -16.45 7.95 -3.65
CA ARG A 127 -16.55 6.50 -3.53
C ARG A 127 -15.62 6.01 -2.42
N PHE A 128 -16.20 5.43 -1.38
CA PHE A 128 -15.46 4.93 -0.22
C PHE A 128 -15.18 3.44 -0.29
N SER A 129 -14.03 3.04 0.26
CA SER A 129 -13.70 1.66 0.60
C SER A 129 -13.18 1.59 2.04
N ALA A 130 -13.01 0.40 2.58
CA ALA A 130 -12.45 0.24 3.92
C ALA A 130 -11.46 -0.92 3.97
N LYS A 131 -10.30 -0.69 4.59
CA LYS A 131 -9.31 -1.72 4.88
C LYS A 131 -9.48 -2.22 6.30
N LEU A 132 -9.61 -3.54 6.43
CA LEU A 132 -10.01 -4.25 7.65
C LEU A 132 -8.93 -5.22 8.12
N ARG A 133 -9.01 -5.58 9.40
CA ARG A 133 -8.28 -6.68 10.02
C ARG A 133 -9.26 -7.76 10.51
N LEU A 134 -8.74 -8.89 10.98
CA LEU A 134 -9.54 -10.07 11.32
C LEU A 134 -10.69 -9.77 12.31
N GLU A 135 -10.43 -8.93 13.31
CA GLU A 135 -11.42 -8.55 14.33
C GLU A 135 -12.66 -7.86 13.73
N SER A 136 -12.50 -7.19 12.58
CA SER A 136 -13.60 -6.47 11.92
C SER A 136 -14.58 -7.40 11.18
N VAL A 137 -14.25 -8.69 10.99
CA VAL A 137 -15.13 -9.65 10.30
C VAL A 137 -16.47 -9.84 11.02
N GLN A 138 -16.47 -9.72 12.36
CA GLN A 138 -17.70 -9.76 13.17
C GLN A 138 -18.68 -8.62 12.86
N HIS A 139 -18.22 -7.53 12.22
CA HIS A 139 -19.03 -6.35 11.88
C HIS A 139 -19.52 -6.36 10.41
N ALA A 140 -19.55 -7.52 9.76
CA ALA A 140 -19.97 -7.66 8.35
C ALA A 140 -21.34 -7.02 8.08
N VAL A 141 -22.30 -7.16 9.00
CA VAL A 141 -23.67 -6.55 8.89
C VAL A 141 -23.58 -5.03 8.91
N LEU A 142 -22.82 -4.44 9.86
CA LEU A 142 -22.64 -2.99 9.94
C LEU A 142 -22.01 -2.46 8.66
N LEU A 143 -20.97 -3.11 8.15
CA LEU A 143 -20.27 -2.70 6.93
C LEU A 143 -21.18 -2.77 5.70
N ARG A 144 -22.04 -3.80 5.61
CA ARG A 144 -23.00 -3.99 4.52
C ARG A 144 -24.03 -2.87 4.41
N ASP A 145 -24.37 -2.25 5.53
CA ASP A 145 -25.37 -1.18 5.58
C ASP A 145 -24.86 0.17 5.01
N HIS A 146 -23.59 0.24 4.62
CA HIS A 146 -22.97 1.46 4.08
C HIS A 146 -22.54 1.29 2.62
N PRO A 147 -22.64 2.34 1.76
CA PRO A 147 -22.30 2.26 0.34
C PRO A 147 -20.78 2.25 0.13
N LEU A 148 -20.14 1.13 0.46
CA LEU A 148 -18.73 0.89 0.21
C LEU A 148 -18.53 0.20 -1.15
N VAL A 149 -17.56 0.66 -1.94
CA VAL A 149 -17.28 0.08 -3.27
C VAL A 149 -16.59 -1.28 -3.17
N PHE A 150 -15.82 -1.50 -2.12
CA PHE A 150 -15.26 -2.79 -1.71
C PHE A 150 -14.71 -2.73 -0.29
N LEU A 151 -14.43 -3.89 0.27
CA LEU A 151 -13.67 -4.07 1.50
C LEU A 151 -12.32 -4.71 1.18
N THR A 152 -11.27 -4.35 1.89
CA THR A 152 -9.99 -5.08 1.85
C THR A 152 -9.76 -5.74 3.20
N LEU A 153 -9.61 -7.06 3.23
CA LEU A 153 -9.32 -7.78 4.47
C LEU A 153 -7.86 -8.24 4.51
N HIS A 154 -7.15 -7.83 5.56
CA HIS A 154 -5.93 -8.48 6.00
C HIS A 154 -6.29 -9.47 7.12
N PRO A 155 -6.45 -10.77 6.82
CA PRO A 155 -7.03 -11.74 7.75
C PRO A 155 -5.98 -12.25 8.76
N ARG A 156 -5.38 -11.33 9.49
CA ARG A 156 -4.55 -11.55 10.67
C ARG A 156 -5.11 -10.78 11.85
N GLY A 157 -4.98 -11.36 13.04
CA GLY A 157 -5.35 -10.69 14.29
C GLY A 157 -4.47 -9.47 14.58
N MET A 158 -5.01 -8.51 15.32
CA MET A 158 -4.34 -7.27 15.69
C MET A 158 -2.99 -7.52 16.38
N MET A 159 -2.90 -8.54 17.24
CA MET A 159 -1.69 -8.89 17.99
C MET A 159 -0.74 -9.82 17.22
N GLN A 160 -1.17 -10.40 16.11
CA GLN A 160 -0.40 -11.41 15.38
C GLN A 160 0.79 -10.80 14.60
N GLY A 161 0.78 -9.50 14.32
CA GLY A 161 1.82 -8.86 13.51
C GLY A 161 1.88 -9.42 12.09
N TYR A 162 3.07 -9.88 11.70
CA TYR A 162 3.32 -10.58 10.42
C TYR A 162 3.68 -12.05 10.61
N ASP A 163 3.66 -12.54 11.85
CA ASP A 163 3.91 -13.92 12.17
C ASP A 163 2.67 -14.79 11.87
N GLY A 164 2.90 -16.06 11.61
CA GLY A 164 1.83 -17.00 11.28
C GLY A 164 1.16 -16.77 9.91
N VAL A 165 0.20 -17.61 9.58
CA VAL A 165 -0.50 -17.63 8.29
C VAL A 165 -1.76 -16.77 8.36
N PRO A 166 -2.11 -16.00 7.31
CA PRO A 166 -3.40 -15.31 7.22
C PRO A 166 -4.56 -16.30 7.21
N ASP A 167 -5.63 -16.00 7.95
CA ASP A 167 -6.83 -16.83 8.04
C ASP A 167 -7.69 -16.73 6.76
N ARG A 168 -7.49 -17.67 5.87
CA ARG A 168 -8.22 -17.72 4.59
C ARG A 168 -9.72 -17.96 4.78
N ALA A 169 -10.11 -18.77 5.75
CA ALA A 169 -11.52 -19.07 6.02
C ALA A 169 -12.27 -17.82 6.50
N ALA A 170 -11.61 -16.97 7.30
CA ALA A 170 -12.20 -15.67 7.69
C ALA A 170 -12.42 -14.73 6.49
N TYR A 171 -11.49 -14.73 5.52
CA TYR A 171 -11.68 -13.98 4.28
C TYR A 171 -12.89 -14.52 3.49
N GLU A 172 -13.00 -15.81 3.29
CA GLU A 172 -14.12 -16.44 2.55
C GLU A 172 -15.45 -16.20 3.24
N LYS A 173 -15.47 -16.27 4.58
CA LYS A 173 -16.65 -15.93 5.39
C LYS A 173 -17.10 -14.48 5.17
N LEU A 174 -16.20 -13.51 5.23
CA LEU A 174 -16.54 -12.11 4.99
C LEU A 174 -17.00 -11.90 3.55
N ALA A 175 -16.34 -12.51 2.57
CA ALA A 175 -16.71 -12.43 1.16
C ALA A 175 -18.13 -12.96 0.90
N GLY A 176 -18.54 -14.04 1.58
CA GLY A 176 -19.89 -14.58 1.50
C GLY A 176 -20.98 -13.75 2.21
N GLN A 177 -20.61 -12.85 3.11
CA GLN A 177 -21.54 -12.00 3.89
C GLN A 177 -21.59 -10.55 3.40
N SER A 178 -20.61 -10.11 2.64
CA SER A 178 -20.48 -8.73 2.18
C SER A 178 -21.41 -8.42 1.02
N ALA A 179 -21.95 -7.17 1.00
CA ALA A 179 -22.74 -6.66 -0.13
C ALA A 179 -21.85 -6.12 -1.28
N CYS A 180 -20.57 -5.94 -1.04
CA CYS A 180 -19.60 -5.49 -2.04
C CYS A 180 -18.41 -6.46 -2.12
N PRO A 181 -17.60 -6.40 -3.20
CA PRO A 181 -16.43 -7.24 -3.34
C PRO A 181 -15.49 -7.15 -2.13
N VAL A 182 -14.90 -8.28 -1.73
CA VAL A 182 -13.85 -8.31 -0.70
C VAL A 182 -12.52 -8.62 -1.37
N ILE A 183 -11.54 -7.77 -1.13
CA ILE A 183 -10.19 -7.85 -1.66
C ILE A 183 -9.31 -8.58 -0.64
N TYR A 184 -8.61 -9.62 -1.06
CA TYR A 184 -7.66 -10.33 -0.20
C TYR A 184 -6.35 -9.55 -0.06
N ASN A 185 -5.86 -9.42 1.17
CA ASN A 185 -4.56 -8.82 1.46
C ASN A 185 -3.81 -9.64 2.53
N GLY A 186 -2.77 -10.33 2.15
CA GLY A 186 -1.93 -11.10 3.10
C GLY A 186 -0.95 -12.01 2.36
N ASP A 187 0.36 -11.83 2.62
CA ASP A 187 1.49 -12.65 2.13
C ASP A 187 1.47 -13.00 0.63
N ILE A 188 0.99 -12.09 -0.18
CA ILE A 188 0.94 -12.25 -1.62
C ILE A 188 2.35 -12.00 -2.18
N THR A 189 3.02 -13.06 -2.63
CA THR A 189 4.40 -13.03 -3.19
C THR A 189 4.49 -13.66 -4.59
N ALA A 190 3.43 -14.31 -5.05
CA ALA A 190 3.32 -14.92 -6.36
C ALA A 190 1.86 -14.90 -6.84
N PRO A 191 1.59 -15.04 -8.15
CA PRO A 191 0.24 -15.21 -8.66
C PRO A 191 -0.47 -16.41 -8.03
N GLU A 192 -1.72 -16.19 -7.61
CA GLU A 192 -2.60 -17.23 -7.06
C GLU A 192 -3.92 -17.21 -7.82
N PRO A 193 -4.16 -18.17 -8.74
CA PRO A 193 -5.32 -18.16 -9.65
C PRO A 193 -6.69 -18.12 -8.94
N ALA A 194 -6.76 -18.65 -7.71
CA ALA A 194 -7.98 -18.63 -6.90
C ALA A 194 -8.35 -17.23 -6.40
N LEU A 195 -7.42 -16.27 -6.45
CA LEU A 195 -7.62 -14.89 -6.00
C LEU A 195 -7.80 -13.94 -7.19
N GLN A 196 -9.03 -13.54 -7.48
CA GLN A 196 -9.32 -12.60 -8.56
C GLN A 196 -9.05 -11.12 -8.16
N ASN A 197 -9.22 -10.81 -6.88
CA ASN A 197 -9.09 -9.46 -6.36
C ASN A 197 -8.10 -9.44 -5.19
N VAL A 198 -6.99 -8.74 -5.36
CA VAL A 198 -5.88 -8.75 -4.39
C VAL A 198 -5.35 -7.35 -4.12
N MET A 199 -4.91 -7.13 -2.88
CA MET A 199 -4.10 -5.97 -2.51
C MET A 199 -2.71 -6.45 -2.10
N ILE A 200 -1.68 -6.08 -2.88
CA ILE A 200 -0.32 -6.55 -2.69
C ILE A 200 0.46 -5.52 -1.86
N GLY A 201 1.04 -5.98 -0.76
CA GLY A 201 1.87 -5.16 0.13
C GLY A 201 3.37 -5.41 -0.08
N ARG A 202 4.02 -6.06 0.87
CA ARG A 202 5.47 -6.35 0.83
C ARG A 202 5.89 -7.12 -0.43
N GLY A 203 5.01 -7.96 -0.97
CA GLY A 203 5.28 -8.64 -2.24
C GLY A 203 5.51 -7.67 -3.41
N LEU A 204 4.81 -6.51 -3.43
CA LEU A 204 5.03 -5.49 -4.46
C LEU A 204 6.40 -4.79 -4.31
N LEU A 205 6.91 -4.65 -3.08
CA LEU A 205 8.26 -4.14 -2.85
C LEU A 205 9.32 -5.18 -3.24
N ALA A 206 9.07 -6.45 -2.87
CA ALA A 206 9.99 -7.56 -3.16
C ALA A 206 10.07 -7.85 -4.67
N ASP A 207 8.94 -7.76 -5.35
CA ASP A 207 8.83 -7.91 -6.79
C ASP A 207 7.91 -6.83 -7.37
N PRO A 208 8.46 -5.68 -7.75
CA PRO A 208 7.66 -4.60 -8.35
C PRO A 208 6.88 -5.02 -9.60
N ALA A 209 7.33 -6.03 -10.33
CA ALA A 209 6.67 -6.53 -11.52
C ALA A 209 5.62 -7.64 -11.23
N LEU A 210 5.38 -7.98 -9.96
CA LEU A 210 4.38 -8.97 -9.57
C LEU A 210 2.98 -8.73 -10.19
N PRO A 211 2.48 -7.48 -10.31
CA PRO A 211 1.20 -7.22 -10.99
C PRO A 211 1.17 -7.69 -12.46
N LEU A 212 2.24 -7.53 -13.22
CA LEU A 212 2.35 -8.00 -14.61
C LEU A 212 2.40 -9.53 -14.67
N LYS A 213 3.17 -10.15 -13.78
CA LYS A 213 3.23 -11.61 -13.66
C LYS A 213 1.87 -12.21 -13.29
N TRP A 214 1.06 -11.50 -12.50
CA TRP A 214 -0.32 -11.89 -12.18
C TRP A 214 -1.21 -12.02 -13.40
N THR A 215 -0.94 -11.23 -14.44
CA THR A 215 -1.66 -11.29 -15.73
C THR A 215 -0.98 -12.20 -16.76
N GLY A 216 0.01 -13.01 -16.34
CA GLY A 216 0.72 -13.96 -17.19
C GLY A 216 1.79 -13.36 -18.10
N GLN A 217 2.21 -12.11 -17.83
CA GLN A 217 3.25 -11.46 -18.63
C GLN A 217 4.65 -11.92 -18.20
N THR A 218 5.52 -12.16 -19.18
CA THR A 218 6.95 -12.33 -18.96
C THR A 218 7.59 -10.96 -18.75
N VAL A 219 8.40 -10.81 -17.72
CA VAL A 219 8.98 -9.53 -17.32
C VAL A 219 10.50 -9.54 -17.52
N PRO A 220 11.06 -8.72 -18.42
CA PRO A 220 12.50 -8.65 -18.62
C PRO A 220 13.20 -7.90 -17.48
N ALA A 221 14.45 -8.26 -17.19
CA ALA A 221 15.27 -7.62 -16.17
C ALA A 221 15.43 -6.10 -16.37
N THR A 222 15.41 -5.66 -17.63
CA THR A 222 15.46 -4.23 -17.99
C THR A 222 14.32 -3.41 -17.41
N LEU A 223 13.14 -4.00 -17.21
CA LEU A 223 12.00 -3.30 -16.61
C LEU A 223 12.24 -2.96 -15.14
N TYR A 224 12.85 -3.88 -14.38
CA TYR A 224 13.26 -3.61 -12.99
C TYR A 224 14.32 -2.52 -12.92
N ARG A 225 15.22 -2.50 -13.89
CA ARG A 225 16.24 -1.47 -14.00
C ARG A 225 15.58 -0.10 -14.22
N GLN A 226 14.69 0.01 -15.20
CA GLN A 226 13.95 1.26 -15.49
C GLN A 226 13.20 1.77 -14.26
N PHE A 227 12.55 0.86 -13.52
CA PHE A 227 11.87 1.22 -12.28
C PHE A 227 12.83 1.79 -11.23
N LEU A 228 13.95 1.13 -10.97
CA LEU A 228 14.91 1.60 -9.97
C LEU A 228 15.59 2.91 -10.39
N ASP A 229 15.89 3.09 -11.66
CA ASP A 229 16.45 4.33 -12.19
C ASP A 229 15.45 5.49 -12.03
N ARG A 230 14.17 5.26 -12.37
CA ARG A 230 13.11 6.28 -12.21
C ARG A 230 12.83 6.60 -10.73
N LEU A 231 12.79 5.57 -9.90
CA LEU A 231 12.63 5.74 -8.46
C LEU A 231 13.78 6.56 -7.86
N ALA A 232 15.02 6.27 -8.27
CA ALA A 232 16.20 7.02 -7.83
C ALA A 232 16.18 8.47 -8.30
N GLU A 233 15.79 8.72 -9.55
CA GLU A 233 15.64 10.07 -10.09
C GLU A 233 14.65 10.90 -9.27
N LEU A 234 13.44 10.39 -9.05
CA LEU A 234 12.40 11.08 -8.29
C LEU A 234 12.79 11.26 -6.81
N ALA A 235 13.37 10.23 -6.19
CA ALA A 235 13.77 10.30 -4.79
C ALA A 235 14.90 11.30 -4.56
N MET A 236 15.94 11.30 -5.42
CA MET A 236 17.10 12.20 -5.27
C MET A 236 16.75 13.69 -5.49
N ALA A 237 15.62 13.98 -6.12
CA ALA A 237 15.10 15.35 -6.22
C ALA A 237 14.53 15.85 -4.88
N GLU A 238 14.44 14.98 -3.87
CA GLU A 238 13.85 15.30 -2.56
C GLU A 238 14.89 15.23 -1.44
N ASN A 239 14.65 15.99 -0.36
CA ASN A 239 15.47 15.92 0.84
C ASN A 239 15.39 14.53 1.48
N GLY A 240 16.54 13.92 1.76
CA GLY A 240 16.60 12.57 2.33
C GLY A 240 16.32 11.43 1.33
N GLY A 241 16.31 11.72 0.03
CA GLY A 241 16.01 10.74 -1.01
C GLY A 241 16.94 9.53 -1.03
N LEU A 242 18.23 9.70 -0.76
CA LEU A 242 19.18 8.58 -0.64
C LEU A 242 18.81 7.63 0.52
N ASP A 243 18.44 8.18 1.68
CA ASP A 243 18.06 7.36 2.84
C ASP A 243 16.72 6.66 2.61
N TYR A 244 15.78 7.32 1.92
CA TYR A 244 14.55 6.68 1.48
C TYR A 244 14.83 5.48 0.55
N LEU A 245 15.68 5.64 -0.47
CA LEU A 245 16.07 4.55 -1.36
C LEU A 245 16.69 3.39 -0.60
N LYS A 246 17.63 3.66 0.31
CA LYS A 246 18.25 2.63 1.16
C LYS A 246 17.23 1.88 2.02
N THR A 247 16.24 2.60 2.56
CA THR A 247 15.13 1.98 3.31
C THR A 247 14.31 1.03 2.43
N CYS A 248 14.03 1.38 1.18
CA CYS A 248 13.32 0.50 0.25
C CYS A 248 14.05 -0.82 0.01
N TRP A 249 15.39 -0.82 0.02
CA TRP A 249 16.20 -2.03 -0.14
C TRP A 249 16.09 -3.04 1.02
N GLU A 250 15.38 -2.72 2.08
CA GLU A 250 14.98 -3.71 3.08
C GLU A 250 14.12 -4.83 2.46
N TYR A 251 13.29 -4.49 1.49
CA TYR A 251 12.37 -5.42 0.81
C TYR A 251 12.71 -5.68 -0.65
N PHE A 252 13.33 -4.73 -1.36
CA PHE A 252 13.51 -4.80 -2.81
C PHE A 252 14.35 -6.01 -3.24
N LEU A 253 13.83 -6.73 -4.25
CA LEU A 253 14.54 -7.76 -5.00
C LEU A 253 15.35 -8.70 -4.09
N PRO A 254 14.73 -9.58 -3.28
CA PRO A 254 15.45 -10.43 -2.32
C PRO A 254 16.57 -11.26 -2.95
N ALA A 255 16.40 -11.64 -4.23
CA ALA A 255 17.39 -12.38 -5.01
C ALA A 255 18.56 -11.53 -5.54
N PHE A 256 18.52 -10.19 -5.36
CA PHE A 256 19.60 -9.31 -5.80
C PHE A 256 20.94 -9.63 -5.11
N PRO A 257 22.11 -9.56 -5.81
CA PRO A 257 23.38 -9.98 -5.25
C PRO A 257 23.70 -9.36 -3.89
N LYS A 258 23.92 -10.18 -2.87
CA LYS A 258 24.10 -9.74 -1.47
C LYS A 258 25.24 -8.73 -1.31
N ARG A 259 26.35 -8.90 -2.08
CA ARG A 259 27.49 -7.97 -2.04
C ARG A 259 27.11 -6.57 -2.54
N CYS A 260 26.30 -6.50 -3.60
CA CYS A 260 25.83 -5.24 -4.19
C CYS A 260 24.79 -4.55 -3.28
N ARG A 261 23.85 -5.31 -2.72
CA ARG A 261 22.92 -4.82 -1.70
C ARG A 261 23.66 -4.18 -0.51
N LYS A 262 24.74 -4.83 -0.01
CA LYS A 262 25.54 -4.27 1.07
C LYS A 262 26.23 -2.95 0.69
N LYS A 263 26.67 -2.81 -0.58
CA LYS A 263 27.24 -1.55 -1.09
C LYS A 263 26.16 -0.46 -1.20
N ILE A 264 24.97 -0.80 -1.71
CA ILE A 264 23.82 0.12 -1.77
C ILE A 264 23.49 0.69 -0.39
N LEU A 265 23.35 -0.16 0.62
CA LEU A 265 23.03 0.26 1.99
C LEU A 265 24.13 1.12 2.64
N LYS A 266 25.37 1.01 2.19
CA LYS A 266 26.51 1.79 2.68
C LYS A 266 26.81 3.05 1.87
N SER A 267 26.15 3.25 0.71
CA SER A 267 26.37 4.41 -0.14
C SER A 267 26.11 5.71 0.61
N ARG A 268 26.93 6.71 0.34
CA ARG A 268 26.84 8.06 0.93
C ARG A 268 26.47 9.11 -0.10
N THR A 269 26.63 8.77 -1.39
CA THR A 269 26.31 9.66 -2.51
C THR A 269 25.40 8.95 -3.52
N ALA A 270 24.76 9.75 -4.39
CA ALA A 270 23.94 9.24 -5.48
C ALA A 270 24.75 8.41 -6.48
N GLU A 271 26.02 8.79 -6.72
CA GLU A 271 26.93 8.09 -7.62
C GLU A 271 27.27 6.72 -7.08
N GLU A 272 27.63 6.62 -5.80
CA GLU A 272 27.92 5.35 -5.12
C GLU A 272 26.70 4.42 -5.16
N TYR A 273 25.49 4.97 -4.93
CA TYR A 273 24.24 4.21 -5.00
C TYR A 273 24.02 3.63 -6.41
N ARG A 274 24.08 4.49 -7.45
CA ARG A 274 23.89 4.07 -8.84
C ARG A 274 24.92 3.05 -9.29
N ALA A 275 26.19 3.25 -8.96
CA ALA A 275 27.26 2.30 -9.29
C ALA A 275 27.05 0.93 -8.63
N ALA A 276 26.53 0.89 -7.39
CA ALA A 276 26.26 -0.36 -6.70
C ALA A 276 25.03 -1.09 -7.28
N VAL A 277 24.00 -0.36 -7.71
CA VAL A 277 22.82 -0.91 -8.42
C VAL A 277 23.25 -1.48 -9.78
N GLU A 278 24.04 -0.72 -10.54
CA GLU A 278 24.58 -1.15 -11.86
C GLU A 278 25.34 -2.45 -11.75
N ALA A 279 26.30 -2.50 -10.83
CA ALA A 279 27.11 -3.70 -10.61
C ALA A 279 26.24 -4.92 -10.26
N GLY A 280 25.14 -4.70 -9.51
CA GLY A 280 24.22 -5.76 -9.15
C GLY A 280 23.41 -6.29 -10.32
N PHE A 281 22.98 -5.43 -11.24
CA PHE A 281 22.28 -5.89 -12.46
C PHE A 281 23.20 -6.66 -13.40
N GLY A 282 24.47 -6.25 -13.54
CA GLY A 282 25.45 -7.00 -14.31
C GLY A 282 25.62 -8.44 -13.82
N GLU A 283 25.64 -8.65 -12.49
CA GLU A 283 25.71 -9.99 -11.90
C GLU A 283 24.38 -10.77 -12.02
N TRP A 284 23.25 -10.07 -11.85
CA TRP A 284 21.93 -10.69 -11.83
C TRP A 284 21.55 -11.24 -13.21
N GLN A 285 21.90 -10.54 -14.28
CA GLN A 285 21.69 -10.99 -15.66
C GLN A 285 22.52 -12.23 -16.00
N THR A 286 23.78 -12.31 -15.55
CA THR A 286 24.65 -13.46 -15.80
C THR A 286 24.17 -14.74 -15.13
N VAL A 287 23.40 -14.64 -14.04
CA VAL A 287 22.81 -15.82 -13.34
C VAL A 287 21.50 -16.27 -14.01
N GLY A 288 20.74 -15.34 -14.63
CA GLY A 288 19.49 -15.64 -15.35
C GLY A 288 19.71 -16.35 -16.68
N ASP A 289 20.75 -15.96 -17.42
CA ASP A 289 21.10 -16.56 -18.71
C ASP A 289 21.70 -17.98 -18.59
N GLY A 290 22.07 -18.41 -17.38
CA GLY A 290 22.62 -19.74 -17.12
C GLY A 290 21.63 -20.77 -16.60
N ALA A 291 20.36 -20.41 -16.37
CA ALA A 291 19.33 -21.31 -15.83
C ALA A 291 18.44 -21.94 -16.92
N ASP A 292 18.55 -21.49 -18.18
CA ASP A 292 17.84 -22.03 -19.35
C ASP A 292 18.76 -22.76 -20.35
N ALA A 293 19.92 -23.25 -19.91
CA ALA A 293 20.83 -24.06 -20.72
C ALA A 293 20.85 -25.53 -20.27
#